data_6378ca4eea4a42158ff80f3ff6355528
#
_entry.id   6378ca4eea4a42158ff80f3ff6355528
#
_cell.length_a   1.000
_cell.length_b   1.000
_cell.length_c   1.000
_cell.angle_alpha   90.00
_cell.angle_beta   90.00
_cell.angle_gamma   90.00
#
_symmetry.space_group_name_H-M   'P 1'
#
loop_
_entity.id
_entity.type
_entity.pdbx_description
1 polymer ?
#
loop_
_entity_poly.entity_id
_entity_poly.type
_entity_poly.pdbx_seq_one_letter_code
_entity_poly.pdbx_strand_id
1 'polypeptide(L)'
;MIWAPSGRPLRADGFAWRYHARHESVFERGATLQQIGPFEMRRLKALSNTIFGVAMTLLAYDLPKASVFKDAPTWIDLVRAYAQPLIALMISFIVAGLFWFSHHRRLSVAPEGSRGEVFLNLIFLVSIIILPVTNGLYGAYRLDGVVAVLYGAHLTVIATLNALLWFLALRGRGNRELLTTAIYPVFVFLIGTVVAAIVPPIAQFIWCLAFGAPLAGWMAARR
;
A
#
# COMPACT_ATOMS: atom_id res chain seq x y z
N MET A 1 38.06 77.59 -5.53
CA MET A 1 38.64 76.28 -5.07
C MET A 1 37.62 75.65 -4.20
N ILE A 2 36.72 74.84 -4.77
CA ILE A 2 35.69 74.10 -4.01
C ILE A 2 35.72 72.65 -4.56
N TRP A 3 36.06 71.76 -3.70
CA TRP A 3 36.26 70.34 -3.99
C TRP A 3 34.92 69.64 -4.10
N ALA A 4 34.68 68.88 -5.18
CA ALA A 4 33.49 68.07 -5.37
C ALA A 4 33.70 66.64 -4.78
N PRO A 5 32.76 66.11 -4.00
CA PRO A 5 32.85 64.71 -3.53
C PRO A 5 32.45 63.77 -4.67
N SER A 6 33.19 62.71 -4.77
CA SER A 6 33.08 61.61 -5.73
C SER A 6 31.67 61.00 -5.81
N GLY A 7 30.97 61.22 -6.92
CA GLY A 7 29.72 60.51 -7.24
C GLY A 7 29.98 59.03 -7.51
N ARG A 8 29.55 58.19 -6.59
CA ARG A 8 29.31 56.78 -6.90
C ARG A 8 27.88 56.64 -7.43
N PRO A 9 27.65 55.97 -8.52
CA PRO A 9 26.28 55.68 -8.96
C PRO A 9 25.59 54.83 -7.92
N LEU A 10 24.42 55.26 -7.45
CA LEU A 10 23.52 54.43 -6.61
C LEU A 10 23.12 53.23 -7.46
N ARG A 11 23.63 52.05 -7.10
CA ARG A 11 23.20 50.76 -7.67
C ARG A 11 21.75 50.54 -7.33
N ALA A 12 20.86 50.76 -8.28
CA ALA A 12 19.44 50.45 -8.18
C ALA A 12 19.17 48.93 -8.08
N ASP A 13 20.19 48.12 -8.35
CA ASP A 13 20.10 46.66 -8.47
C ASP A 13 20.04 45.91 -7.12
N GLY A 14 20.42 46.54 -6.03
CA GLY A 14 20.46 45.88 -4.71
C GLY A 14 19.10 45.66 -4.07
N PHE A 15 18.05 46.39 -4.51
CA PHE A 15 16.71 46.25 -3.97
C PHE A 15 15.93 45.14 -4.68
N ALA A 16 16.03 45.07 -5.99
CA ALA A 16 15.43 44.02 -6.82
C ALA A 16 16.02 42.63 -6.48
N TRP A 17 17.36 42.59 -6.32
CA TRP A 17 18.04 41.32 -5.93
C TRP A 17 17.62 40.81 -4.54
N ARG A 18 17.47 41.67 -3.56
CA ARG A 18 17.01 41.28 -2.21
C ARG A 18 15.55 40.88 -2.20
N TYR A 19 14.73 41.46 -3.09
CA TYR A 19 13.32 41.08 -3.21
C TYR A 19 13.19 39.68 -3.86
N HIS A 20 13.88 39.42 -4.95
CA HIS A 20 13.91 38.08 -5.57
C HIS A 20 14.51 37.02 -4.68
N ALA A 21 15.66 37.26 -4.08
CA ALA A 21 16.28 36.30 -3.16
C ALA A 21 15.41 35.98 -1.92
N ARG A 22 14.62 36.95 -1.43
CA ARG A 22 13.70 36.75 -0.31
C ARG A 22 12.47 35.93 -0.74
N HIS A 23 11.93 36.16 -1.92
CA HIS A 23 10.79 35.37 -2.44
C HIS A 23 11.20 33.96 -2.84
N GLU A 24 12.35 33.76 -3.47
CA GLU A 24 12.88 32.42 -3.74
C GLU A 24 13.13 31.64 -2.45
N SER A 25 13.75 32.24 -1.44
CA SER A 25 13.99 31.56 -0.16
C SER A 25 12.72 31.24 0.64
N VAL A 26 11.64 32.00 0.46
CA VAL A 26 10.32 31.69 1.06
C VAL A 26 9.61 30.60 0.30
N PHE A 27 9.72 30.60 -1.05
CA PHE A 27 9.13 29.56 -1.89
C PHE A 27 9.87 28.23 -1.72
N GLU A 28 11.21 28.24 -1.68
CA GLU A 28 12.02 27.06 -1.37
C GLU A 28 11.76 26.54 0.06
N ARG A 29 11.63 27.40 1.06
CA ARG A 29 11.26 27.00 2.41
C ARG A 29 9.84 26.42 2.48
N GLY A 30 8.89 26.97 1.73
CA GLY A 30 7.54 26.42 1.60
C GLY A 30 7.55 25.04 0.96
N ALA A 31 8.35 24.82 -0.09
CA ALA A 31 8.52 23.52 -0.73
C ALA A 31 9.22 22.51 0.20
N THR A 32 10.24 22.96 0.95
CA THR A 32 10.98 22.13 1.92
C THR A 32 10.10 21.71 3.11
N LEU A 33 9.15 22.58 3.54
CA LEU A 33 8.19 22.25 4.61
C LEU A 33 7.11 21.25 4.16
N GLN A 34 6.93 21.03 2.87
CA GLN A 34 6.02 20.03 2.31
C GLN A 34 6.67 18.65 2.14
N GLN A 35 7.99 18.58 2.12
CA GLN A 35 8.74 17.33 2.01
C GLN A 35 9.01 16.73 3.40
N ILE A 36 8.80 15.44 3.49
CA ILE A 36 9.07 14.67 4.71
C ILE A 36 10.47 14.08 4.59
N GLY A 37 11.31 14.39 5.58
CA GLY A 37 12.72 14.01 5.57
C GLY A 37 12.96 12.50 5.73
N PRO A 38 14.18 12.02 5.43
CA PRO A 38 14.53 10.59 5.49
C PRO A 38 14.35 9.96 6.88
N PHE A 39 14.43 10.76 7.94
CA PHE A 39 14.22 10.28 9.31
C PHE A 39 12.75 9.94 9.57
N GLU A 40 11.82 10.78 9.14
CA GLU A 40 10.39 10.57 9.30
C GLU A 40 9.91 9.40 8.42
N MET A 41 10.48 9.24 7.22
CA MET A 41 10.21 8.10 6.35
C MET A 41 10.71 6.79 6.97
N ARG A 42 11.82 6.77 7.70
CA ARG A 42 12.25 5.59 8.45
C ARG A 42 11.27 5.20 9.55
N ARG A 43 10.72 6.18 10.27
CA ARG A 43 9.69 5.95 11.29
C ARG A 43 8.41 5.40 10.67
N LEU A 44 7.98 5.95 9.52
CA LEU A 44 6.82 5.45 8.77
C LEU A 44 7.03 4.00 8.32
N LYS A 45 8.23 3.66 7.86
CA LYS A 45 8.60 2.30 7.47
C LYS A 45 8.55 1.34 8.67
N ALA A 46 9.06 1.76 9.83
CA ALA A 46 9.00 0.96 11.06
C ALA A 46 7.55 0.72 11.50
N LEU A 47 6.70 1.78 11.52
CA LEU A 47 5.27 1.67 11.81
C LEU A 47 4.57 0.71 10.85
N SER A 48 4.83 0.84 9.55
CA SER A 48 4.24 -0.03 8.53
C SER A 48 4.60 -1.50 8.76
N ASN A 49 5.88 -1.80 9.02
CA ASN A 49 6.34 -3.16 9.29
C ASN A 49 5.65 -3.76 10.53
N THR A 50 5.50 -2.96 11.60
CA THR A 50 4.78 -3.39 12.81
C THR A 50 3.33 -3.71 12.51
N ILE A 51 2.63 -2.83 11.78
CA ILE A 51 1.22 -3.03 11.41
C ILE A 51 1.04 -4.29 10.56
N PHE A 52 1.87 -4.49 9.53
CA PHE A 52 1.83 -5.70 8.72
C PHE A 52 2.11 -6.96 9.55
N GLY A 53 3.12 -6.93 10.43
CA GLY A 53 3.43 -8.05 11.30
C GLY A 53 2.26 -8.44 12.21
N VAL A 54 1.65 -7.45 12.85
CA VAL A 54 0.46 -7.67 13.69
C VAL A 54 -0.73 -8.17 12.86
N ALA A 55 -1.04 -7.53 11.73
CA ALA A 55 -2.14 -7.94 10.87
C ALA A 55 -1.97 -9.39 10.37
N MET A 56 -0.77 -9.76 9.92
CA MET A 56 -0.47 -11.13 9.46
C MET A 56 -0.61 -12.17 10.58
N THR A 57 -0.24 -11.83 11.81
CA THR A 57 -0.43 -12.74 12.95
C THR A 57 -1.90 -12.86 13.36
N LEU A 58 -2.66 -11.76 13.27
CA LEU A 58 -4.10 -11.76 13.56
C LEU A 58 -4.92 -12.58 12.57
N LEU A 59 -4.44 -12.83 11.34
CA LEU A 59 -5.09 -13.75 10.40
C LEU A 59 -5.28 -15.15 11.00
N ALA A 60 -4.41 -15.58 11.91
CA ALA A 60 -4.53 -16.87 12.57
C ALA A 60 -5.52 -16.88 13.76
N TYR A 61 -6.02 -15.70 14.17
CA TYR A 61 -6.91 -15.58 15.33
C TYR A 61 -8.24 -16.31 15.13
N ASP A 62 -8.74 -16.37 13.89
CA ASP A 62 -10.01 -17.01 13.52
C ASP A 62 -9.89 -18.52 13.26
N LEU A 63 -8.70 -19.10 13.45
CA LEU A 63 -8.57 -20.56 13.44
C LEU A 63 -9.39 -21.18 14.57
N PRO A 64 -10.02 -22.35 14.33
CA PRO A 64 -10.78 -23.07 15.33
C PRO A 64 -9.97 -23.29 16.60
N LYS A 65 -10.56 -22.99 17.75
CA LYS A 65 -9.94 -23.18 19.06
C LYS A 65 -10.24 -24.62 19.54
N ALA A 66 -9.42 -25.12 20.47
CA ALA A 66 -9.63 -26.49 21.03
C ALA A 66 -11.03 -26.70 21.60
N SER A 67 -11.72 -25.64 22.04
CA SER A 67 -13.07 -25.66 22.56
C SER A 67 -14.16 -26.06 21.57
N VAL A 68 -13.87 -26.17 20.28
CA VAL A 68 -14.85 -26.69 19.29
C VAL A 68 -15.04 -28.19 19.40
N PHE A 69 -14.10 -28.90 20.05
CA PHE A 69 -14.17 -30.33 20.27
C PHE A 69 -14.69 -30.61 21.68
N LYS A 70 -15.72 -31.46 21.76
CA LYS A 70 -16.28 -31.92 23.07
C LYS A 70 -15.41 -33.00 23.71
N ASP A 71 -14.83 -33.85 22.86
CA ASP A 71 -13.96 -34.96 23.24
C ASP A 71 -12.62 -34.83 22.47
N ALA A 72 -11.67 -35.75 22.76
CA ALA A 72 -10.41 -35.82 22.03
C ALA A 72 -10.67 -36.03 20.53
N PRO A 73 -10.24 -35.10 19.65
CA PRO A 73 -10.57 -35.16 18.23
C PRO A 73 -9.83 -36.30 17.52
N THR A 74 -10.52 -36.94 16.59
CA THR A 74 -9.87 -37.82 15.59
C THR A 74 -9.18 -37.03 14.49
N TRP A 75 -8.33 -37.66 13.69
CA TRP A 75 -7.73 -37.04 12.50
C TRP A 75 -8.76 -36.48 11.54
N ILE A 76 -9.89 -37.15 11.38
CA ILE A 76 -11.00 -36.71 10.53
C ILE A 76 -11.62 -35.42 11.08
N ASP A 77 -11.81 -35.31 12.37
CA ASP A 77 -12.36 -34.12 13.02
C ASP A 77 -11.42 -32.95 12.88
N LEU A 78 -10.11 -33.15 13.04
CA LEU A 78 -9.09 -32.13 12.81
C LEU A 78 -9.10 -31.64 11.37
N VAL A 79 -9.10 -32.55 10.40
CA VAL A 79 -9.13 -32.15 8.96
C VAL A 79 -10.41 -31.36 8.65
N ARG A 80 -11.56 -31.82 9.14
CA ARG A 80 -12.85 -31.12 8.93
C ARG A 80 -12.86 -29.73 9.55
N ALA A 81 -12.30 -29.57 10.75
CA ALA A 81 -12.29 -28.30 11.46
C ALA A 81 -11.27 -27.31 10.86
N TYR A 82 -10.07 -27.77 10.51
CA TYR A 82 -8.96 -26.87 10.19
C TYR A 82 -8.67 -26.71 8.69
N ALA A 83 -9.01 -27.66 7.81
CA ALA A 83 -8.58 -27.62 6.41
C ALA A 83 -8.99 -26.30 5.70
N GLN A 84 -10.24 -25.90 5.83
CA GLN A 84 -10.76 -24.70 5.17
C GLN A 84 -10.23 -23.40 5.80
N PRO A 85 -10.25 -23.21 7.12
CA PRO A 85 -9.66 -22.05 7.76
C PRO A 85 -8.17 -21.89 7.46
N LEU A 86 -7.41 -22.99 7.40
CA LEU A 86 -5.99 -22.95 7.05
C LEU A 86 -5.75 -22.52 5.59
N ILE A 87 -6.57 -23.00 4.66
CA ILE A 87 -6.49 -22.56 3.25
C ILE A 87 -6.78 -21.06 3.15
N ALA A 88 -7.84 -20.57 3.80
CA ALA A 88 -8.16 -19.15 3.83
C ALA A 88 -7.03 -18.32 4.47
N LEU A 89 -6.49 -18.79 5.60
CA LEU A 89 -5.34 -18.18 6.25
C LEU A 89 -4.13 -18.09 5.30
N MET A 90 -3.76 -19.18 4.64
CA MET A 90 -2.60 -19.23 3.75
C MET A 90 -2.76 -18.26 2.58
N ILE A 91 -3.93 -18.23 1.94
CA ILE A 91 -4.20 -17.29 0.83
C ILE A 91 -4.04 -15.85 1.33
N SER A 92 -4.69 -15.50 2.44
CA SER A 92 -4.64 -14.14 2.98
C SER A 92 -3.27 -13.74 3.49
N PHE A 93 -2.53 -14.68 4.10
CA PHE A 93 -1.15 -14.43 4.53
C PHE A 93 -0.25 -14.12 3.34
N ILE A 94 -0.38 -14.86 2.25
CA ILE A 94 0.41 -14.64 1.04
C ILE A 94 0.00 -13.31 0.37
N VAL A 95 -1.31 -13.00 0.31
CA VAL A 95 -1.80 -11.71 -0.21
C VAL A 95 -1.27 -10.54 0.63
N ALA A 96 -1.34 -10.63 1.95
CA ALA A 96 -0.77 -9.62 2.85
C ALA A 96 0.75 -9.48 2.66
N GLY A 97 1.46 -10.59 2.47
CA GLY A 97 2.89 -10.62 2.16
C GLY A 97 3.24 -9.92 0.84
N LEU A 98 2.43 -10.09 -0.21
CA LEU A 98 2.59 -9.37 -1.48
C LEU A 98 2.46 -7.86 -1.30
N PHE A 99 1.43 -7.41 -0.56
CA PHE A 99 1.26 -6.00 -0.26
C PHE A 99 2.39 -5.45 0.60
N TRP A 100 2.85 -6.21 1.59
CA TRP A 100 4.01 -5.85 2.41
C TRP A 100 5.27 -5.69 1.55
N PHE A 101 5.56 -6.65 0.68
CA PHE A 101 6.71 -6.62 -0.21
C PHE A 101 6.64 -5.43 -1.18
N SER A 102 5.48 -5.20 -1.81
CA SER A 102 5.23 -4.06 -2.69
C SER A 102 5.44 -2.73 -1.96
N HIS A 103 4.87 -2.61 -0.75
CA HIS A 103 4.98 -1.43 0.10
C HIS A 103 6.44 -1.17 0.52
N HIS A 104 7.16 -2.22 0.96
CA HIS A 104 8.57 -2.12 1.35
C HIS A 104 9.45 -1.68 0.18
N ARG A 105 9.24 -2.24 -1.02
CA ARG A 105 9.95 -1.86 -2.24
C ARG A 105 9.68 -0.40 -2.60
N ARG A 106 8.44 0.07 -2.51
CA ARG A 106 8.08 1.46 -2.76
C ARG A 106 8.83 2.43 -1.86
N LEU A 107 8.85 2.19 -0.55
CA LEU A 107 9.58 3.04 0.41
C LEU A 107 11.11 3.02 0.23
N SER A 108 11.63 2.03 -0.49
CA SER A 108 13.06 1.95 -0.84
C SER A 108 13.37 2.75 -2.11
N VAL A 109 12.44 2.79 -3.06
CA VAL A 109 12.58 3.53 -4.34
C VAL A 109 12.33 5.04 -4.14
N ALA A 110 11.42 5.40 -3.23
CA ALA A 110 11.09 6.79 -2.89
C ALA A 110 11.38 7.04 -1.40
N PRO A 111 12.64 7.34 -1.03
CA PRO A 111 13.03 7.54 0.37
C PRO A 111 12.52 8.86 0.96
N GLU A 112 12.03 9.77 0.13
CA GLU A 112 11.41 11.03 0.50
C GLU A 112 9.94 11.01 0.05
N GLY A 113 9.06 11.61 0.82
CA GLY A 113 7.63 11.64 0.52
C GLY A 113 7.00 13.00 0.84
N SER A 114 5.83 13.24 0.28
CA SER A 114 4.98 14.37 0.61
C SER A 114 4.07 14.03 1.82
N ARG A 115 3.54 15.07 2.48
CA ARG A 115 2.54 14.90 3.55
C ARG A 115 1.31 14.12 3.06
N GLY A 116 0.89 14.35 1.80
CA GLY A 116 -0.22 13.62 1.17
C GLY A 116 0.08 12.12 1.02
N GLU A 117 1.30 11.75 0.65
CA GLU A 117 1.72 10.34 0.58
C GLU A 117 1.71 9.65 1.94
N VAL A 118 2.12 10.35 3.00
CA VAL A 118 2.04 9.82 4.37
C VAL A 118 0.60 9.61 4.79
N PHE A 119 -0.29 10.59 4.53
CA PHE A 119 -1.72 10.45 4.83
C PHE A 119 -2.36 9.27 4.07
N LEU A 120 -2.09 9.16 2.77
CA LEU A 120 -2.57 8.03 1.96
C LEU A 120 -2.00 6.70 2.46
N ASN A 121 -0.74 6.69 2.90
CA ASN A 121 -0.12 5.52 3.50
C ASN A 121 -0.80 5.09 4.80
N LEU A 122 -1.24 6.04 5.64
CA LEU A 122 -2.00 5.72 6.86
C LEU A 122 -3.36 5.10 6.51
N ILE A 123 -4.07 5.61 5.49
CA ILE A 123 -5.32 4.99 5.00
C ILE A 123 -5.07 3.56 4.50
N PHE A 124 -3.99 3.35 3.75
CA PHE A 124 -3.57 2.02 3.30
C PHE A 124 -3.32 1.09 4.50
N LEU A 125 -2.62 1.55 5.54
CA LEU A 125 -2.34 0.76 6.73
C LEU A 125 -3.61 0.41 7.52
N VAL A 126 -4.58 1.33 7.60
CA VAL A 126 -5.90 1.04 8.19
C VAL A 126 -6.59 -0.09 7.43
N SER A 127 -6.54 -0.10 6.09
CA SER A 127 -7.07 -1.22 5.29
C SER A 127 -6.37 -2.54 5.62
N ILE A 128 -5.06 -2.54 5.84
CA ILE A 128 -4.31 -3.74 6.25
C ILE A 128 -4.73 -4.22 7.66
N ILE A 129 -5.02 -3.30 8.59
CA ILE A 129 -5.51 -3.66 9.94
C ILE A 129 -6.90 -4.34 9.86
N ILE A 130 -7.75 -3.94 8.92
CA ILE A 130 -9.09 -4.51 8.73
C ILE A 130 -9.04 -5.88 8.02
N LEU A 131 -7.94 -6.20 7.30
CA LEU A 131 -7.82 -7.43 6.52
C LEU A 131 -8.11 -8.72 7.32
N PRO A 132 -7.61 -8.91 8.56
CA PRO A 132 -7.96 -10.10 9.35
C PRO A 132 -9.46 -10.27 9.56
N VAL A 133 -10.19 -9.18 9.82
CA VAL A 133 -11.64 -9.21 10.05
C VAL A 133 -12.39 -9.72 8.83
N THR A 134 -12.11 -9.16 7.65
CA THR A 134 -12.75 -9.58 6.39
C THR A 134 -12.31 -10.98 5.97
N ASN A 135 -11.07 -11.39 6.31
CA ASN A 135 -10.59 -12.74 6.11
C ASN A 135 -11.35 -13.75 6.99
N GLY A 136 -11.56 -13.44 8.27
CA GLY A 136 -12.30 -14.31 9.19
C GLY A 136 -13.73 -14.54 8.73
N LEU A 137 -14.43 -13.47 8.28
CA LEU A 137 -15.75 -13.59 7.67
C LEU A 137 -15.72 -14.48 6.42
N TYR A 138 -14.76 -14.26 5.52
CA TYR A 138 -14.61 -15.07 4.31
C TYR A 138 -14.29 -16.53 4.62
N GLY A 139 -13.43 -16.80 5.59
CA GLY A 139 -13.10 -18.15 6.03
C GLY A 139 -14.31 -18.90 6.57
N ALA A 140 -15.21 -18.22 7.29
CA ALA A 140 -16.41 -18.79 7.86
C ALA A 140 -17.53 -18.99 6.80
N TYR A 141 -17.70 -18.07 5.86
CA TYR A 141 -18.84 -18.00 4.95
C TYR A 141 -18.44 -17.87 3.46
N ARG A 142 -17.35 -18.49 3.03
CA ARG A 142 -16.75 -18.35 1.69
C ARG A 142 -17.66 -18.67 0.50
N LEU A 143 -18.70 -19.48 0.72
CA LEU A 143 -19.69 -19.82 -0.32
C LEU A 143 -20.83 -18.81 -0.41
N ASP A 144 -20.90 -17.88 0.54
CA ASP A 144 -21.87 -16.80 0.52
C ASP A 144 -21.37 -15.67 -0.40
N GLY A 145 -22.21 -15.29 -1.36
CA GLY A 145 -21.87 -14.28 -2.36
C GLY A 145 -21.60 -12.90 -1.76
N VAL A 146 -22.36 -12.49 -0.73
CA VAL A 146 -22.20 -11.18 -0.08
C VAL A 146 -20.85 -11.13 0.64
N VAL A 147 -20.49 -12.17 1.36
CA VAL A 147 -19.21 -12.24 2.09
C VAL A 147 -18.02 -12.33 1.13
N ALA A 148 -18.14 -13.10 0.04
CA ALA A 148 -17.10 -13.19 -0.97
C ALA A 148 -16.90 -11.83 -1.69
N VAL A 149 -17.98 -11.13 -2.03
CA VAL A 149 -17.91 -9.76 -2.61
C VAL A 149 -17.30 -8.78 -1.61
N LEU A 150 -17.70 -8.80 -0.34
CA LEU A 150 -17.13 -7.93 0.69
C LEU A 150 -15.61 -8.10 0.80
N TYR A 151 -15.16 -9.35 0.86
CA TYR A 151 -13.73 -9.67 0.95
C TYR A 151 -12.98 -9.23 -0.32
N GLY A 152 -13.48 -9.57 -1.51
CA GLY A 152 -12.89 -9.17 -2.79
C GLY A 152 -12.87 -7.66 -2.99
N ALA A 153 -13.94 -6.94 -2.62
CA ALA A 153 -13.99 -5.49 -2.66
C ALA A 153 -12.94 -4.88 -1.72
N HIS A 154 -12.75 -5.44 -0.53
CA HIS A 154 -11.72 -4.98 0.39
C HIS A 154 -10.31 -5.20 -0.19
N LEU A 155 -10.01 -6.36 -0.79
CA LEU A 155 -8.75 -6.61 -1.49
C LEU A 155 -8.54 -5.61 -2.65
N THR A 156 -9.60 -5.27 -3.38
CA THR A 156 -9.57 -4.27 -4.47
C THR A 156 -9.21 -2.89 -3.91
N VAL A 157 -9.79 -2.49 -2.78
CA VAL A 157 -9.45 -1.22 -2.11
C VAL A 157 -7.97 -1.19 -1.69
N ILE A 158 -7.46 -2.25 -1.04
CA ILE A 158 -6.05 -2.34 -0.65
C ILE A 158 -5.14 -2.23 -1.89
N ALA A 159 -5.45 -2.96 -2.97
CA ALA A 159 -4.67 -2.91 -4.20
C ALA A 159 -4.69 -1.52 -4.86
N THR A 160 -5.85 -0.86 -4.87
CA THR A 160 -6.01 0.49 -5.41
C THR A 160 -5.19 1.51 -4.61
N LEU A 161 -5.25 1.46 -3.29
CA LEU A 161 -4.44 2.33 -2.43
C LEU A 161 -2.93 2.09 -2.64
N ASN A 162 -2.52 0.82 -2.77
CA ASN A 162 -1.13 0.48 -3.07
C ASN A 162 -0.70 1.01 -4.46
N ALA A 163 -1.53 0.85 -5.49
CA ALA A 163 -1.25 1.35 -6.84
C ALA A 163 -1.17 2.89 -6.86
N LEU A 164 -2.06 3.58 -6.14
CA LEU A 164 -2.05 5.03 -6.02
C LEU A 164 -0.78 5.53 -5.31
N LEU A 165 -0.34 4.85 -4.25
CA LEU A 165 0.93 5.15 -3.58
C LEU A 165 2.13 4.96 -4.51
N TRP A 166 2.13 3.92 -5.35
CA TRP A 166 3.16 3.72 -6.38
C TRP A 166 3.13 4.81 -7.45
N PHE A 167 1.94 5.20 -7.91
CA PHE A 167 1.79 6.28 -8.88
C PHE A 167 2.36 7.60 -8.35
N LEU A 168 2.10 7.93 -7.08
CA LEU A 168 2.67 9.12 -6.45
C LEU A 168 4.20 9.03 -6.32
N ALA A 169 4.73 7.89 -5.88
CA ALA A 169 6.16 7.66 -5.71
C ALA A 169 6.94 7.70 -7.03
N LEU A 170 6.30 7.35 -8.15
CA LEU A 170 6.90 7.34 -9.49
C LEU A 170 6.63 8.61 -10.31
N ARG A 171 6.00 9.64 -9.71
CA ARG A 171 5.76 10.90 -10.40
C ARG A 171 7.06 11.45 -11.02
N GLY A 172 7.04 11.65 -12.33
CA GLY A 172 8.20 12.14 -13.09
C GLY A 172 9.30 11.10 -13.35
N ARG A 173 9.16 9.85 -12.91
CA ARG A 173 10.17 8.79 -13.06
C ARG A 173 9.72 7.64 -13.96
N GLY A 174 8.94 7.81 -14.93
CA GLY A 174 8.46 6.91 -16.00
C GLY A 174 8.86 5.42 -15.93
N ASN A 175 8.64 4.72 -14.83
CA ASN A 175 8.97 3.29 -14.71
C ASN A 175 7.71 2.43 -14.94
N ARG A 176 7.55 1.95 -16.18
CA ARG A 176 6.41 1.15 -16.62
C ARG A 176 6.32 -0.20 -15.88
N GLU A 177 7.45 -0.85 -15.61
CA GLU A 177 7.50 -2.13 -14.91
C GLU A 177 6.86 -2.04 -13.52
N LEU A 178 7.35 -1.08 -12.71
CA LEU A 178 6.87 -0.91 -11.34
C LEU A 178 5.40 -0.50 -11.30
N LEU A 179 4.99 0.39 -12.21
CA LEU A 179 3.60 0.84 -12.27
C LEU A 179 2.66 -0.30 -12.71
N THR A 180 3.04 -1.09 -13.72
CA THR A 180 2.25 -2.26 -14.16
C THR A 180 2.16 -3.30 -13.05
N THR A 181 3.26 -3.59 -12.35
CA THR A 181 3.27 -4.50 -11.20
C THR A 181 2.32 -4.05 -10.10
N ALA A 182 2.20 -2.73 -9.87
CA ALA A 182 1.32 -2.17 -8.85
C ALA A 182 -0.16 -2.15 -9.26
N ILE A 183 -0.46 -1.91 -10.55
CA ILE A 183 -1.83 -1.78 -11.07
C ILE A 183 -2.45 -3.16 -11.34
N TYR A 184 -1.68 -4.15 -11.76
CA TYR A 184 -2.16 -5.49 -12.12
C TYR A 184 -3.05 -6.12 -11.04
N PRO A 185 -2.69 -6.14 -9.73
CA PRO A 185 -3.54 -6.69 -8.69
C PRO A 185 -4.91 -6.01 -8.58
N VAL A 186 -5.03 -4.71 -8.91
CA VAL A 186 -6.31 -3.99 -8.89
C VAL A 186 -7.31 -4.65 -9.85
N PHE A 187 -6.89 -4.92 -11.07
CA PHE A 187 -7.75 -5.56 -12.07
C PHE A 187 -8.09 -7.01 -11.68
N VAL A 188 -7.12 -7.76 -11.17
CA VAL A 188 -7.33 -9.14 -10.73
C VAL A 188 -8.35 -9.21 -9.60
N PHE A 189 -8.20 -8.39 -8.56
CA PHE A 189 -9.14 -8.38 -7.44
C PHE A 189 -10.50 -7.83 -7.84
N LEU A 190 -10.57 -6.82 -8.71
CA LEU A 190 -11.83 -6.29 -9.22
C LEU A 190 -12.60 -7.35 -10.02
N ILE A 191 -11.95 -8.03 -10.97
CA ILE A 191 -12.55 -9.11 -11.76
C ILE A 191 -13.00 -10.25 -10.83
N GLY A 192 -12.14 -10.67 -9.91
CA GLY A 192 -12.47 -11.70 -8.92
C GLY A 192 -13.66 -11.32 -8.04
N THR A 193 -13.81 -10.01 -7.69
CA THR A 193 -14.96 -9.52 -6.93
C THR A 193 -16.25 -9.59 -7.73
N VAL A 194 -16.21 -9.24 -9.02
CA VAL A 194 -17.36 -9.39 -9.92
C VAL A 194 -17.75 -10.87 -10.07
N VAL A 195 -16.77 -11.76 -10.22
CA VAL A 195 -17.02 -13.20 -10.29
C VAL A 195 -17.56 -13.74 -8.96
N ALA A 196 -17.10 -13.21 -7.82
CA ALA A 196 -17.61 -13.58 -6.50
C ALA A 196 -19.12 -13.32 -6.35
N ALA A 197 -19.65 -12.30 -7.01
CA ALA A 197 -21.09 -12.01 -7.00
C ALA A 197 -21.92 -13.06 -7.75
N ILE A 198 -21.32 -13.79 -8.68
CA ILE A 198 -22.01 -14.75 -9.56
C ILE A 198 -21.68 -16.20 -9.13
N VAL A 199 -20.41 -16.51 -8.92
CA VAL A 199 -19.90 -17.83 -8.59
C VAL A 199 -18.83 -17.73 -7.49
N PRO A 200 -19.22 -17.57 -6.21
CA PRO A 200 -18.32 -17.35 -5.09
C PRO A 200 -17.13 -18.34 -4.99
N PRO A 201 -17.32 -19.66 -5.23
CA PRO A 201 -16.22 -20.63 -5.10
C PRO A 201 -15.07 -20.43 -6.09
N ILE A 202 -15.32 -19.78 -7.23
CA ILE A 202 -14.31 -19.57 -8.28
C ILE A 202 -13.43 -18.34 -7.98
N ALA A 203 -13.97 -17.35 -7.27
CA ALA A 203 -13.32 -16.07 -7.02
C ALA A 203 -11.91 -16.20 -6.42
N GLN A 204 -11.71 -17.14 -5.49
CA GLN A 204 -10.42 -17.39 -4.85
C GLN A 204 -9.31 -17.76 -5.84
N PHE A 205 -9.63 -18.51 -6.90
CA PHE A 205 -8.66 -18.89 -7.92
C PHE A 205 -8.26 -17.69 -8.78
N ILE A 206 -9.21 -16.77 -9.03
CA ILE A 206 -8.93 -15.52 -9.75
C ILE A 206 -8.02 -14.63 -8.89
N TRP A 207 -8.30 -14.47 -7.60
CA TRP A 207 -7.46 -13.68 -6.71
C TRP A 207 -6.02 -14.21 -6.63
N CYS A 208 -5.81 -15.52 -6.75
CA CYS A 208 -4.48 -16.10 -6.83
C CYS A 208 -3.68 -15.62 -8.06
N LEU A 209 -4.33 -15.15 -9.13
CA LEU A 209 -3.63 -14.59 -10.30
C LEU A 209 -2.88 -13.29 -9.94
N ALA A 210 -3.19 -12.62 -8.82
CA ALA A 210 -2.44 -11.47 -8.34
C ALA A 210 -0.95 -11.78 -8.11
N PHE A 211 -0.57 -13.05 -7.89
CA PHE A 211 0.82 -13.51 -7.84
C PHE A 211 1.57 -13.33 -9.17
N GLY A 212 0.85 -13.18 -10.27
CA GLY A 212 1.41 -12.87 -11.59
C GLY A 212 1.89 -11.41 -11.75
N ALA A 213 1.70 -10.54 -10.76
CA ALA A 213 2.06 -9.13 -10.87
C ALA A 213 3.54 -8.87 -11.25
N PRO A 214 4.55 -9.57 -10.71
CA PRO A 214 5.94 -9.39 -11.14
C PRO A 214 6.16 -9.79 -12.60
N LEU A 215 5.49 -10.85 -13.07
CA LEU A 215 5.57 -11.29 -14.48
C LEU A 215 4.93 -10.26 -15.41
N ALA A 216 3.77 -9.71 -15.04
CA ALA A 216 3.11 -8.65 -15.80
C ALA A 216 4.00 -7.40 -15.92
N GLY A 217 4.66 -7.00 -14.84
CA GLY A 217 5.62 -5.89 -14.83
C GLY A 217 6.82 -6.16 -15.75
N TRP A 218 7.40 -7.34 -15.65
CA TRP A 218 8.53 -7.73 -16.51
C TRP A 218 8.16 -7.74 -18.02
N MET A 219 6.96 -8.22 -18.37
CA MET A 219 6.48 -8.15 -19.75
C MET A 219 6.30 -6.71 -20.23
N ALA A 220 5.85 -5.80 -19.35
CA ALA A 220 5.68 -4.39 -19.69
C ALA A 220 7.02 -3.66 -19.88
N ALA A 221 8.10 -4.11 -19.22
CA ALA A 221 9.44 -3.54 -19.37
C ALA A 221 10.11 -3.92 -20.70
N ARG A 222 9.66 -4.98 -21.35
CA ARG A 222 10.22 -5.47 -22.63
C ARG A 222 9.61 -4.83 -23.88
N ARG A 223 8.52 -4.07 -23.70
CA ARG A 223 7.83 -3.29 -24.75
C ARG A 223 8.19 -1.82 -24.68
#